data_69a5af248df46e0b8a41d0f5686de9ca
#
_entry.id   69a5af248df46e0b8a41d0f5686de9ca
#
_cell.length_a   1.000
_cell.length_b   1.000
_cell.length_c   1.000
_cell.angle_alpha   90.00
_cell.angle_beta   90.00
_cell.angle_gamma   90.00
#
_symmetry.space_group_name_H-M   'P 1'
#
loop_
_entity.id
_entity.type
_entity.pdbx_description
1 polymer ?
#
loop_
_entity_poly.entity_id
_entity_poly.type
_entity_poly.pdbx_seq_one_letter_code
_entity_poly.pdbx_strand_id
1 'polypeptide(L)'
;MYPNIIDVFGTTTHRLGLGLLRLCTEGRIEESGAIRVIHFALDHGVRLLDTADSYCLDNSDFHYGETLACKAIDSWSGDRDSVRIFTKVGLVRPQGKWIPNGSAKHIRKSVETALKCLDVEQIYLLQLHAKDNRVPFDETLEALATLQSEGKVAHLGLCNVGAAEVRQSQQHFPVAALQCELSLLSRKSATDGLLLLANELGIPFLAHRPLGGYAKVEKLTTNRVLKPIAERYQRSPHEIALAALLQADARIIPLIGATQCSSIASSIGALSLPLDVSDKTVIDIKYSFTPDPDAVASILPQAIPTTLRTLEPNAGPSDLPEVVIVMGIQGAGKTELVGSYTKHGYARLNRDELGGKLEDLNVRLATLLAAGTTRVVLDNTYPTRVSRAGVVRVAHQAGVPVRCCWIDTPIHEARRNVVLRTLARYERLLGPS
;
A
#
# COMPACT_ATOMS: atom_id res chain seq x y z
N MET A 1 4.04 14.40 -1.26
CA MET A 1 3.20 13.84 -0.16
C MET A 1 1.95 13.28 -0.81
N TYR A 2 1.50 12.09 -0.41
CA TYR A 2 0.22 11.53 -0.88
C TYR A 2 -0.96 12.26 -0.23
N PRO A 3 -2.16 12.24 -0.84
CA PRO A 3 -3.31 12.94 -0.31
C PRO A 3 -3.70 12.40 1.08
N ASN A 4 -4.11 13.30 1.98
CA ASN A 4 -4.56 12.96 3.32
C ASN A 4 -6.03 12.53 3.33
N ILE A 5 -6.80 13.04 2.37
CA ILE A 5 -8.20 12.69 2.12
C ILE A 5 -8.23 11.86 0.84
N ILE A 6 -8.89 10.74 0.88
CA ILE A 6 -9.01 9.78 -0.22
C ILE A 6 -10.47 9.37 -0.41
N ASP A 7 -10.75 8.87 -1.60
CA ASP A 7 -11.97 8.11 -1.84
C ASP A 7 -11.67 6.61 -1.68
N VAL A 8 -12.49 5.94 -0.88
CA VAL A 8 -12.46 4.49 -0.70
C VAL A 8 -13.85 3.96 -1.03
N PHE A 9 -13.98 3.35 -2.19
CA PHE A 9 -15.24 2.83 -2.70
C PHE A 9 -16.39 3.86 -2.70
N GLY A 10 -16.16 5.10 -3.11
CA GLY A 10 -17.17 6.16 -3.13
C GLY A 10 -17.39 6.88 -1.79
N THR A 11 -16.53 6.62 -0.80
CA THR A 11 -16.58 7.33 0.49
C THR A 11 -15.34 8.19 0.67
N THR A 12 -15.56 9.50 0.78
CA THR A 12 -14.50 10.45 1.09
C THR A 12 -14.15 10.38 2.58
N THR A 13 -12.90 10.12 2.90
CA THR A 13 -12.41 9.93 4.28
C THR A 13 -10.98 10.40 4.44
N HIS A 14 -10.56 10.64 5.67
CA HIS A 14 -9.13 10.64 5.99
C HIS A 14 -8.51 9.30 5.59
N ARG A 15 -7.24 9.32 5.15
CA ARG A 15 -6.49 8.10 4.82
C ARG A 15 -6.07 7.32 6.08
N LEU A 16 -7.06 7.08 6.93
CA LEU A 16 -7.01 6.32 8.17
C LEU A 16 -8.33 5.59 8.37
N GLY A 17 -8.28 4.40 8.98
CA GLY A 17 -9.45 3.73 9.51
C GLY A 17 -9.30 3.52 11.02
N LEU A 18 -10.41 3.45 11.75
CA LEU A 18 -10.44 3.08 13.16
C LEU A 18 -10.67 1.57 13.29
N GLY A 19 -9.67 0.85 13.80
CA GLY A 19 -9.78 -0.56 14.14
C GLY A 19 -10.38 -0.75 15.53
N LEU A 20 -11.49 -1.47 15.62
CA LEU A 20 -12.26 -1.65 16.86
C LEU A 20 -11.76 -2.78 17.75
N LEU A 21 -10.76 -3.58 17.34
CA LEU A 21 -10.24 -4.72 18.09
C LEU A 21 -10.00 -4.41 19.58
N ARG A 22 -9.33 -3.28 19.87
CA ARG A 22 -8.99 -2.88 21.25
C ARG A 22 -10.20 -2.46 22.09
N LEU A 23 -11.30 -2.09 21.44
CA LEU A 23 -12.57 -1.73 22.09
C LEU A 23 -13.46 -2.95 22.33
N CYS A 24 -13.09 -4.14 21.82
CA CYS A 24 -13.96 -5.31 21.79
C CYS A 24 -13.39 -6.55 22.48
N THR A 25 -12.06 -6.61 22.67
CA THR A 25 -11.38 -7.81 23.16
C THR A 25 -10.84 -7.62 24.59
N GLU A 26 -9.97 -8.50 25.06
CA GLU A 26 -9.44 -8.51 26.40
C GLU A 26 -8.86 -7.14 26.81
N GLY A 27 -9.27 -6.65 27.96
CA GLY A 27 -8.92 -5.31 28.45
C GLY A 27 -9.69 -4.18 27.75
N ARG A 28 -10.81 -4.48 27.09
CA ARG A 28 -11.71 -3.47 26.54
C ARG A 28 -12.22 -2.52 27.62
N ILE A 29 -12.39 -1.26 27.24
CA ILE A 29 -12.98 -0.22 28.08
C ILE A 29 -14.51 -0.38 28.12
N GLU A 30 -15.15 0.33 29.05
CA GLU A 30 -16.62 0.42 29.11
C GLU A 30 -17.23 0.84 27.77
N GLU A 31 -18.39 0.26 27.40
CA GLU A 31 -19.07 0.49 26.11
C GLU A 31 -19.29 1.98 25.83
N SER A 32 -19.73 2.74 26.84
CA SER A 32 -19.90 4.19 26.70
C SER A 32 -18.59 4.93 26.37
N GLY A 33 -17.48 4.46 26.91
CA GLY A 33 -16.14 4.95 26.59
C GLY A 33 -15.73 4.61 25.17
N ALA A 34 -16.02 3.38 24.73
CA ALA A 34 -15.76 2.94 23.38
C ALA A 34 -16.55 3.76 22.35
N ILE A 35 -17.83 4.00 22.59
CA ILE A 35 -18.70 4.85 21.76
C ILE A 35 -18.11 6.26 21.67
N ARG A 36 -17.69 6.88 22.77
CA ARG A 36 -17.06 8.21 22.75
C ARG A 36 -15.79 8.24 21.89
N VAL A 37 -14.98 7.19 21.92
CA VAL A 37 -13.76 7.07 21.09
C VAL A 37 -14.12 6.98 19.61
N ILE A 38 -15.16 6.21 19.27
CA ILE A 38 -15.66 6.10 17.89
C ILE A 38 -16.21 7.45 17.42
N HIS A 39 -17.09 8.12 18.21
CA HIS A 39 -17.63 9.45 17.89
C HIS A 39 -16.50 10.46 17.66
N PHE A 40 -15.49 10.48 18.54
CA PHE A 40 -14.35 11.38 18.36
C PHE A 40 -13.64 11.17 17.03
N ALA A 41 -13.44 9.92 16.58
CA ALA A 41 -12.85 9.63 15.28
C ALA A 41 -13.74 10.12 14.13
N LEU A 42 -15.05 9.87 14.23
CA LEU A 42 -16.02 10.31 13.23
C LEU A 42 -16.10 11.84 13.14
N ASP A 43 -16.13 12.56 14.27
CA ASP A 43 -16.15 14.02 14.32
C ASP A 43 -14.89 14.65 13.70
N HIS A 44 -13.78 13.89 13.68
CA HIS A 44 -12.51 14.31 13.09
C HIS A 44 -12.23 13.72 11.71
N GLY A 45 -13.27 13.29 10.97
CA GLY A 45 -13.15 12.94 9.55
C GLY A 45 -12.70 11.51 9.22
N VAL A 46 -12.52 10.63 10.21
CA VAL A 46 -12.32 9.19 9.97
C VAL A 46 -13.71 8.59 9.65
N ARG A 47 -13.86 7.96 8.48
CA ARG A 47 -15.13 7.39 8.02
C ARG A 47 -15.10 5.88 7.84
N LEU A 48 -13.96 5.25 8.07
CA LEU A 48 -13.76 3.81 7.97
C LEU A 48 -13.67 3.21 9.37
N LEU A 49 -14.62 2.35 9.73
CA LEU A 49 -14.61 1.55 10.96
C LEU A 49 -14.30 0.10 10.59
N ASP A 50 -13.25 -0.47 11.15
CA ASP A 50 -12.84 -1.85 10.89
C ASP A 50 -13.15 -2.72 12.10
N THR A 51 -14.07 -3.66 11.93
CA THR A 51 -14.51 -4.62 12.96
C THR A 51 -14.38 -6.06 12.48
N ALA A 52 -14.94 -7.02 13.21
CA ALA A 52 -15.09 -8.42 12.83
C ALA A 52 -16.16 -9.10 13.70
N ASP A 53 -16.74 -10.19 13.20
CA ASP A 53 -17.62 -11.09 13.94
C ASP A 53 -16.97 -11.62 15.23
N SER A 54 -15.67 -11.88 15.17
CA SER A 54 -14.83 -12.42 16.23
C SER A 54 -14.15 -11.36 17.12
N TYR A 55 -14.45 -10.07 16.94
CA TYR A 55 -14.01 -9.02 17.89
C TYR A 55 -14.91 -9.01 19.11
N CYS A 56 -14.60 -9.88 20.03
CA CYS A 56 -15.35 -10.25 21.24
C CYS A 56 -14.41 -10.82 22.30
N LEU A 57 -14.85 -11.07 23.50
CA LEU A 57 -14.06 -11.76 24.51
C LEU A 57 -13.96 -13.26 24.20
N ASP A 58 -15.10 -13.88 23.94
CA ASP A 58 -15.20 -15.28 23.51
C ASP A 58 -16.46 -15.51 22.66
N ASN A 59 -16.81 -16.78 22.40
CA ASN A 59 -18.00 -17.11 21.61
C ASN A 59 -19.33 -16.70 22.27
N SER A 60 -19.38 -16.34 23.55
CA SER A 60 -20.63 -15.93 24.21
C SER A 60 -21.08 -14.52 23.83
N ASP A 61 -20.13 -13.66 23.48
CA ASP A 61 -20.39 -12.30 22.97
C ASP A 61 -19.92 -12.10 21.52
N PHE A 62 -19.98 -13.19 20.72
CA PHE A 62 -19.66 -13.15 19.29
C PHE A 62 -20.50 -12.08 18.57
N HIS A 63 -19.92 -11.38 17.60
CA HIS A 63 -20.49 -10.18 16.96
C HIS A 63 -20.54 -8.92 17.85
N TYR A 64 -19.91 -8.91 19.02
CA TYR A 64 -19.88 -7.69 19.85
C TYR A 64 -19.32 -6.49 19.13
N GLY A 65 -18.24 -6.66 18.34
CA GLY A 65 -17.60 -5.57 17.61
C GLY A 65 -18.49 -4.93 16.55
N GLU A 66 -19.34 -5.72 15.89
CA GLU A 66 -20.32 -5.23 14.91
C GLU A 66 -21.47 -4.50 15.60
N THR A 67 -21.97 -5.07 16.70
CA THR A 67 -22.99 -4.44 17.53
C THR A 67 -22.52 -3.09 18.12
N LEU A 68 -21.27 -3.02 18.59
CA LEU A 68 -20.67 -1.78 19.08
C LEU A 68 -20.57 -0.72 17.98
N ALA A 69 -20.13 -1.12 16.78
CA ALA A 69 -20.05 -0.21 15.64
C ALA A 69 -21.41 0.36 15.25
N CYS A 70 -22.44 -0.48 15.18
CA CYS A 70 -23.82 -0.06 14.91
C CYS A 70 -24.32 0.91 15.97
N LYS A 71 -24.26 0.56 17.25
CA LYS A 71 -24.66 1.44 18.37
C LYS A 71 -23.95 2.80 18.35
N ALA A 72 -22.66 2.80 18.03
CA ALA A 72 -21.90 4.04 17.97
C ALA A 72 -22.37 4.93 16.82
N ILE A 73 -22.64 4.36 15.65
CA ILE A 73 -23.14 5.13 14.50
C ILE A 73 -24.58 5.63 14.75
N ASP A 74 -25.44 4.81 15.32
CA ASP A 74 -26.83 5.17 15.61
C ASP A 74 -26.96 6.31 16.62
N SER A 75 -26.04 6.38 17.57
CA SER A 75 -25.99 7.45 18.59
C SER A 75 -25.14 8.66 18.16
N TRP A 76 -24.49 8.62 16.99
CA TRP A 76 -23.71 9.73 16.48
C TRP A 76 -24.60 10.76 15.81
N SER A 77 -24.33 12.05 16.03
CA SER A 77 -25.13 13.16 15.49
C SER A 77 -24.80 13.49 14.02
N GLY A 78 -23.78 12.87 13.43
CA GLY A 78 -23.38 13.12 12.06
C GLY A 78 -24.11 12.25 11.03
N ASP A 79 -23.70 12.35 9.78
CA ASP A 79 -24.28 11.60 8.67
C ASP A 79 -23.86 10.13 8.67
N ARG A 80 -24.79 9.24 9.05
CA ARG A 80 -24.60 7.78 9.07
C ARG A 80 -24.13 7.25 7.72
N ASP A 81 -24.69 7.75 6.62
CA ASP A 81 -24.40 7.26 5.27
C ASP A 81 -22.99 7.61 4.79
N SER A 82 -22.33 8.55 5.48
CA SER A 82 -20.91 8.86 5.23
C SER A 82 -19.94 7.83 5.83
N VAL A 83 -20.38 6.92 6.70
CA VAL A 83 -19.52 5.96 7.41
C VAL A 83 -19.56 4.60 6.70
N ARG A 84 -18.42 3.94 6.61
CA ARG A 84 -18.32 2.57 6.10
C ARG A 84 -17.78 1.64 7.17
N ILE A 85 -18.53 0.58 7.43
CA ILE A 85 -18.11 -0.50 8.32
C ILE A 85 -17.52 -1.62 7.45
N PHE A 86 -16.28 -1.96 7.74
CA PHE A 86 -15.58 -3.13 7.21
C PHE A 86 -15.60 -4.21 8.27
N THR A 87 -16.15 -5.37 7.94
CA THR A 87 -16.16 -6.50 8.87
C THR A 87 -15.45 -7.71 8.32
N LYS A 88 -15.30 -8.75 9.14
CA LYS A 88 -14.56 -9.95 8.80
C LYS A 88 -15.29 -11.18 9.28
N VAL A 89 -15.05 -12.30 8.60
CA VAL A 89 -15.59 -13.63 8.90
C VAL A 89 -14.52 -14.70 8.76
N GLY A 90 -14.71 -15.85 9.36
CA GLY A 90 -13.80 -17.00 9.22
C GLY A 90 -12.90 -17.25 10.42
N LEU A 91 -13.17 -16.61 11.54
CA LEU A 91 -12.59 -16.94 12.85
C LEU A 91 -13.69 -17.22 13.88
N VAL A 92 -13.35 -18.00 14.90
CA VAL A 92 -14.15 -18.20 16.11
C VAL A 92 -13.29 -17.97 17.35
N ARG A 93 -13.95 -17.71 18.50
CA ARG A 93 -13.28 -17.29 19.75
C ARG A 93 -13.59 -18.23 20.93
N PRO A 94 -13.47 -19.57 20.82
CA PRO A 94 -13.72 -20.43 21.97
C PRO A 94 -12.72 -20.13 23.10
N GLN A 95 -13.23 -19.78 24.27
CA GLN A 95 -12.40 -19.42 25.44
C GLN A 95 -11.34 -18.32 25.12
N GLY A 96 -11.72 -17.34 24.31
CA GLY A 96 -10.84 -16.23 23.90
C GLY A 96 -9.75 -16.60 22.87
N LYS A 97 -9.67 -17.85 22.41
CA LYS A 97 -8.66 -18.29 21.42
C LYS A 97 -9.08 -17.92 20.00
N TRP A 98 -8.14 -17.47 19.19
CA TRP A 98 -8.35 -17.21 17.77
C TRP A 98 -8.20 -18.51 16.97
N ILE A 99 -9.31 -19.05 16.48
CA ILE A 99 -9.31 -20.30 15.72
C ILE A 99 -9.98 -20.07 14.36
N PRO A 100 -9.30 -20.36 13.24
CA PRO A 100 -9.92 -20.30 11.91
C PRO A 100 -11.10 -21.25 11.79
N ASN A 101 -12.14 -20.81 11.08
CA ASN A 101 -13.27 -21.63 10.66
C ASN A 101 -13.74 -21.17 9.27
N GLY A 102 -13.17 -21.78 8.23
CA GLY A 102 -13.47 -21.48 6.83
C GLY A 102 -14.66 -22.22 6.24
N SER A 103 -15.42 -22.99 7.05
CA SER A 103 -16.55 -23.79 6.53
C SER A 103 -17.66 -22.89 5.98
N ALA A 104 -18.23 -23.26 4.84
CA ALA A 104 -19.32 -22.54 4.18
C ALA A 104 -20.51 -22.30 5.13
N LYS A 105 -20.83 -23.31 5.98
CA LYS A 105 -21.90 -23.20 6.98
C LYS A 105 -21.62 -22.09 8.00
N HIS A 106 -20.39 -22.01 8.52
CA HIS A 106 -20.00 -20.98 9.49
C HIS A 106 -20.04 -19.59 8.84
N ILE A 107 -19.40 -19.45 7.66
CA ILE A 107 -19.32 -18.17 6.94
C ILE A 107 -20.73 -17.63 6.67
N ARG A 108 -21.64 -18.45 6.12
CA ARG A 108 -23.03 -18.04 5.85
C ARG A 108 -23.74 -17.59 7.12
N LYS A 109 -23.69 -18.42 8.17
CA LYS A 109 -24.34 -18.09 9.45
C LYS A 109 -23.81 -16.80 10.05
N SER A 110 -22.49 -16.61 10.02
CA SER A 110 -21.86 -15.41 10.56
C SER A 110 -22.25 -14.16 9.76
N VAL A 111 -22.25 -14.22 8.44
CA VAL A 111 -22.69 -13.09 7.59
C VAL A 111 -24.15 -12.73 7.83
N GLU A 112 -25.05 -13.71 7.94
CA GLU A 112 -26.47 -13.49 8.22
C GLU A 112 -26.69 -12.88 9.62
N THR A 113 -25.82 -13.18 10.57
CA THR A 113 -25.87 -12.55 11.90
C THR A 113 -25.25 -11.14 11.84
N ALA A 114 -24.15 -10.96 11.12
CA ALA A 114 -23.50 -9.65 10.95
C ALA A 114 -24.45 -8.61 10.32
N LEU A 115 -25.22 -9.00 9.30
CA LEU A 115 -26.25 -8.13 8.69
C LEU A 115 -27.25 -7.60 9.73
N LYS A 116 -27.68 -8.46 10.66
CA LYS A 116 -28.60 -8.08 11.74
C LYS A 116 -27.90 -7.19 12.80
N CYS A 117 -26.66 -7.53 13.17
CA CYS A 117 -25.91 -6.75 14.16
C CYS A 117 -25.51 -5.37 13.66
N LEU A 118 -25.31 -5.22 12.37
CA LEU A 118 -24.97 -3.95 11.69
C LEU A 118 -26.21 -3.15 11.27
N ASP A 119 -27.39 -3.76 11.34
CA ASP A 119 -28.66 -3.20 10.85
C ASP A 119 -28.57 -2.72 9.40
N VAL A 120 -28.10 -3.63 8.51
CA VAL A 120 -27.94 -3.36 7.08
C VAL A 120 -28.44 -4.54 6.24
N GLU A 121 -28.94 -4.26 5.04
CA GLU A 121 -29.32 -5.28 4.07
C GLU A 121 -28.10 -5.87 3.34
N GLN A 122 -27.01 -5.10 3.25
CA GLN A 122 -25.79 -5.50 2.55
C GLN A 122 -24.55 -5.02 3.32
N ILE A 123 -23.61 -5.93 3.58
CA ILE A 123 -22.29 -5.61 4.14
C ILE A 123 -21.45 -4.94 3.06
N TYR A 124 -20.89 -3.78 3.38
CA TYR A 124 -20.14 -2.98 2.42
C TYR A 124 -18.82 -3.63 2.00
N LEU A 125 -17.97 -4.00 2.97
CA LEU A 125 -16.76 -4.80 2.75
C LEU A 125 -16.71 -5.93 3.78
N LEU A 126 -16.78 -7.16 3.28
CA LEU A 126 -16.56 -8.37 4.06
C LEU A 126 -15.16 -8.92 3.73
N GLN A 127 -14.37 -9.20 4.74
CA GLN A 127 -13.04 -9.75 4.56
C GLN A 127 -12.95 -11.17 5.15
N LEU A 128 -12.31 -12.09 4.44
CA LEU A 128 -11.90 -13.35 5.06
C LEU A 128 -10.79 -13.04 6.07
N HIS A 129 -11.04 -13.29 7.36
CA HIS A 129 -10.16 -12.88 8.46
C HIS A 129 -8.84 -13.68 8.47
N ALA A 130 -8.92 -14.98 8.19
CA ALA A 130 -7.78 -15.87 8.04
C ALA A 130 -8.20 -17.13 7.26
N LYS A 131 -7.24 -17.72 6.55
CA LYS A 131 -7.41 -19.03 5.91
C LYS A 131 -7.50 -20.14 6.96
N ASP A 132 -8.45 -21.05 6.80
CA ASP A 132 -8.52 -22.28 7.57
C ASP A 132 -7.89 -23.43 6.77
N ASN A 133 -6.73 -23.91 7.23
CA ASN A 133 -6.01 -24.99 6.55
C ASN A 133 -6.69 -26.36 6.65
N ARG A 134 -7.79 -26.48 7.42
CA ARG A 134 -8.59 -27.71 7.56
C ARG A 134 -9.72 -27.80 6.53
N VAL A 135 -9.98 -26.72 5.83
CA VAL A 135 -11.03 -26.63 4.80
C VAL A 135 -10.34 -26.29 3.47
N PRO A 136 -10.70 -26.97 2.36
CA PRO A 136 -10.22 -26.57 1.04
C PRO A 136 -10.50 -25.10 0.80
N PHE A 137 -9.48 -24.33 0.39
CA PHE A 137 -9.61 -22.89 0.31
C PHE A 137 -10.67 -22.45 -0.71
N ASP A 138 -10.81 -23.20 -1.81
CA ASP A 138 -11.84 -22.95 -2.83
C ASP A 138 -13.26 -23.05 -2.27
N GLU A 139 -13.55 -24.00 -1.35
CA GLU A 139 -14.87 -24.07 -0.69
C GLU A 139 -15.18 -22.80 0.12
N THR A 140 -14.17 -22.26 0.80
CA THR A 140 -14.28 -20.99 1.52
C THR A 140 -14.54 -19.83 0.56
N LEU A 141 -13.81 -19.78 -0.56
CA LEU A 141 -13.93 -18.72 -1.56
C LEU A 141 -15.29 -18.79 -2.29
N GLU A 142 -15.77 -19.99 -2.64
CA GLU A 142 -17.09 -20.19 -3.24
C GLU A 142 -18.23 -19.75 -2.31
N ALA A 143 -18.10 -20.01 -1.00
CA ALA A 143 -19.09 -19.54 -0.02
C ALA A 143 -19.15 -18.01 0.03
N LEU A 144 -18.01 -17.33 -0.01
CA LEU A 144 -17.92 -15.86 -0.05
C LEU A 144 -18.49 -15.30 -1.37
N ALA A 145 -18.10 -15.87 -2.51
CA ALA A 145 -18.60 -15.48 -3.83
C ALA A 145 -20.12 -15.63 -3.93
N THR A 146 -20.68 -16.72 -3.36
CA THR A 146 -22.12 -16.95 -3.31
C THR A 146 -22.83 -15.85 -2.52
N LEU A 147 -22.32 -15.47 -1.35
CA LEU A 147 -22.91 -14.38 -0.54
C LEU A 147 -22.85 -13.02 -1.26
N GLN A 148 -21.81 -12.77 -2.04
CA GLN A 148 -21.74 -11.59 -2.89
C GLN A 148 -22.77 -11.65 -4.01
N SER A 149 -22.92 -12.77 -4.69
CA SER A 149 -23.91 -12.95 -5.77
C SER A 149 -25.37 -12.86 -5.26
N GLU A 150 -25.61 -13.25 -4.00
CA GLU A 150 -26.89 -13.07 -3.30
C GLU A 150 -27.18 -11.61 -2.90
N GLY A 151 -26.24 -10.67 -3.14
CA GLY A 151 -26.38 -9.27 -2.76
C GLY A 151 -26.16 -8.98 -1.28
N LYS A 152 -25.79 -9.97 -0.46
CA LYS A 152 -25.54 -9.80 0.98
C LYS A 152 -24.24 -9.06 1.28
N VAL A 153 -23.29 -9.06 0.32
CA VAL A 153 -21.99 -8.44 0.43
C VAL A 153 -21.70 -7.66 -0.85
N ALA A 154 -21.33 -6.38 -0.74
CA ALA A 154 -20.96 -5.56 -1.90
C ALA A 154 -19.54 -5.85 -2.38
N HIS A 155 -18.58 -5.87 -1.45
CA HIS A 155 -17.17 -6.04 -1.76
C HIS A 155 -16.54 -7.13 -0.89
N LEU A 156 -15.66 -7.96 -1.49
CA LEU A 156 -14.91 -9.00 -0.80
C LEU A 156 -13.44 -8.63 -0.67
N GLY A 157 -12.88 -8.81 0.51
CA GLY A 157 -11.47 -8.58 0.81
C GLY A 157 -10.84 -9.79 1.51
N LEU A 158 -9.53 -9.72 1.71
CA LEU A 158 -8.75 -10.79 2.32
C LEU A 158 -7.84 -10.24 3.42
N CYS A 159 -7.76 -10.95 4.55
CA CYS A 159 -6.84 -10.66 5.63
C CYS A 159 -5.82 -11.78 5.81
N ASN A 160 -4.59 -11.40 6.18
CA ASN A 160 -3.55 -12.34 6.62
C ASN A 160 -3.26 -13.45 5.60
N VAL A 161 -3.23 -13.11 4.33
CA VAL A 161 -2.98 -14.01 3.20
C VAL A 161 -1.65 -13.69 2.51
N GLY A 162 -1.15 -14.62 1.71
CA GLY A 162 -0.04 -14.42 0.79
C GLY A 162 -0.50 -14.10 -0.63
N ALA A 163 0.44 -13.82 -1.52
CA ALA A 163 0.13 -13.50 -2.92
C ALA A 163 -0.55 -14.67 -3.66
N ALA A 164 -0.19 -15.90 -3.34
CA ALA A 164 -0.80 -17.09 -3.94
C ALA A 164 -2.29 -17.17 -3.60
N GLU A 165 -2.66 -16.96 -2.34
CA GLU A 165 -4.06 -16.94 -1.91
C GLU A 165 -4.85 -15.80 -2.58
N VAL A 166 -4.23 -14.62 -2.76
CA VAL A 166 -4.87 -13.52 -3.49
C VAL A 166 -5.15 -13.92 -4.95
N ARG A 167 -4.18 -14.52 -5.63
CA ARG A 167 -4.34 -14.99 -7.01
C ARG A 167 -5.41 -16.08 -7.14
N GLN A 168 -5.45 -17.03 -6.20
CA GLN A 168 -6.49 -18.05 -6.15
C GLN A 168 -7.87 -17.41 -5.96
N SER A 169 -8.00 -16.47 -5.02
CA SER A 169 -9.28 -15.78 -4.76
C SER A 169 -9.80 -14.99 -5.97
N GLN A 170 -8.90 -14.44 -6.80
CA GLN A 170 -9.28 -13.73 -8.04
C GLN A 170 -9.97 -14.63 -9.08
N GLN A 171 -9.89 -15.96 -8.95
CA GLN A 171 -10.62 -16.91 -9.80
C GLN A 171 -12.09 -17.03 -9.39
N HIS A 172 -12.45 -16.64 -8.18
CA HIS A 172 -13.79 -16.74 -7.62
C HIS A 172 -14.50 -15.38 -7.58
N PHE A 173 -13.78 -14.29 -7.24
CA PHE A 173 -14.34 -12.94 -7.13
C PHE A 173 -13.24 -11.86 -7.28
N PRO A 174 -13.61 -10.64 -7.67
CA PRO A 174 -12.70 -9.50 -7.62
C PRO A 174 -12.32 -9.19 -6.18
N VAL A 175 -11.03 -9.29 -5.84
CA VAL A 175 -10.53 -8.89 -4.52
C VAL A 175 -10.54 -7.37 -4.43
N ALA A 176 -11.32 -6.82 -3.50
CA ALA A 176 -11.52 -5.38 -3.37
C ALA A 176 -10.56 -4.70 -2.38
N ALA A 177 -10.03 -5.43 -1.41
CA ALA A 177 -9.07 -4.91 -0.42
C ALA A 177 -8.17 -6.02 0.12
N LEU A 178 -6.95 -5.67 0.52
CA LEU A 178 -6.07 -6.54 1.30
C LEU A 178 -5.86 -5.93 2.68
N GLN A 179 -5.92 -6.75 3.73
CA GLN A 179 -5.63 -6.31 5.10
C GLN A 179 -4.58 -7.21 5.74
N CYS A 180 -3.38 -6.69 5.99
CA CYS A 180 -2.29 -7.42 6.62
C CYS A 180 -1.52 -6.55 7.60
N GLU A 181 -0.75 -7.19 8.51
CA GLU A 181 0.14 -6.45 9.41
C GLU A 181 1.19 -5.69 8.61
N LEU A 182 1.22 -4.36 8.80
CA LEU A 182 2.23 -3.52 8.17
C LEU A 182 2.55 -2.31 9.06
N SER A 183 3.82 -2.16 9.40
CA SER A 183 4.37 -1.05 10.17
C SER A 183 5.87 -0.94 9.91
N LEU A 184 6.53 0.10 10.41
CA LEU A 184 8.01 0.17 10.39
C LEU A 184 8.67 -1.02 11.11
N LEU A 185 7.99 -1.59 12.12
CA LEU A 185 8.50 -2.72 12.93
C LEU A 185 8.07 -4.10 12.41
N SER A 186 7.18 -4.16 11.41
CA SER A 186 6.68 -5.39 10.79
C SER A 186 6.41 -5.13 9.31
N ARG A 187 7.35 -5.52 8.44
CA ARG A 187 7.35 -5.16 7.02
C ARG A 187 7.14 -6.35 6.10
N LYS A 188 6.89 -7.54 6.67
CA LYS A 188 6.79 -8.78 5.91
C LYS A 188 5.81 -8.68 4.73
N SER A 189 4.63 -8.10 4.93
CA SER A 189 3.64 -7.94 3.86
C SER A 189 4.13 -7.07 2.69
N ALA A 190 5.04 -6.12 2.94
CA ALA A 190 5.66 -5.33 1.88
C ALA A 190 6.82 -6.09 1.22
N THR A 191 7.71 -6.70 2.01
CA THR A 191 8.87 -7.45 1.47
C THR A 191 8.44 -8.69 0.71
N ASP A 192 7.38 -9.38 1.15
CA ASP A 192 6.77 -10.51 0.43
C ASP A 192 5.93 -10.06 -0.80
N GLY A 193 5.90 -8.75 -1.10
CA GLY A 193 5.31 -8.19 -2.31
C GLY A 193 3.80 -7.98 -2.28
N LEU A 194 3.09 -8.23 -1.17
CA LEU A 194 1.64 -8.00 -1.09
C LEU A 194 1.24 -6.54 -1.31
N LEU A 195 2.03 -5.58 -0.83
CA LEU A 195 1.79 -4.17 -1.10
C LEU A 195 1.96 -3.84 -2.60
N LEU A 196 2.95 -4.46 -3.25
CA LEU A 196 3.12 -4.36 -4.70
C LEU A 196 1.90 -4.94 -5.44
N LEU A 197 1.41 -6.10 -5.01
CA LEU A 197 0.22 -6.73 -5.59
C LEU A 197 -1.03 -5.85 -5.42
N ALA A 198 -1.23 -5.22 -4.25
CA ALA A 198 -2.31 -4.27 -4.04
C ALA A 198 -2.23 -3.06 -4.99
N ASN A 199 -1.01 -2.56 -5.25
CA ASN A 199 -0.77 -1.51 -6.24
C ASN A 199 -1.11 -1.96 -7.66
N GLU A 200 -0.74 -3.17 -8.05
CA GLU A 200 -1.06 -3.73 -9.38
C GLU A 200 -2.56 -3.90 -9.58
N LEU A 201 -3.25 -4.38 -8.55
CA LEU A 201 -4.70 -4.56 -8.58
C LEU A 201 -5.48 -3.24 -8.44
N GLY A 202 -4.80 -2.15 -8.09
CA GLY A 202 -5.43 -0.86 -7.87
C GLY A 202 -6.31 -0.78 -6.61
N ILE A 203 -6.10 -1.67 -5.63
CA ILE A 203 -6.94 -1.80 -4.44
C ILE A 203 -6.26 -1.23 -3.17
N PRO A 204 -7.02 -0.82 -2.15
CA PRO A 204 -6.48 -0.37 -0.88
C PRO A 204 -5.77 -1.49 -0.13
N PHE A 205 -4.69 -1.14 0.57
CA PHE A 205 -3.98 -1.97 1.52
C PHE A 205 -4.25 -1.47 2.95
N LEU A 206 -5.10 -2.18 3.66
CA LEU A 206 -5.47 -1.86 5.03
C LEU A 206 -4.38 -2.38 5.97
N ALA A 207 -3.59 -1.47 6.54
CA ALA A 207 -2.47 -1.84 7.41
C ALA A 207 -2.95 -1.98 8.85
N HIS A 208 -3.20 -3.22 9.31
CA HIS A 208 -3.47 -3.43 10.73
C HIS A 208 -2.17 -3.40 11.54
N ARG A 209 -2.26 -3.04 12.84
CA ARG A 209 -1.11 -2.80 13.73
C ARG A 209 -0.08 -1.82 13.16
N PRO A 210 -0.48 -0.65 12.64
CA PRO A 210 0.40 0.28 11.93
C PRO A 210 1.57 0.81 12.78
N LEU A 211 1.48 0.68 14.10
CA LEU A 211 2.53 1.03 15.07
C LEU A 211 3.20 -0.21 15.71
N GLY A 212 3.02 -1.41 15.11
CA GLY A 212 3.61 -2.67 15.58
C GLY A 212 2.75 -3.43 16.59
N GLY A 213 1.54 -2.97 16.90
CA GLY A 213 0.63 -3.59 17.85
C GLY A 213 1.11 -3.52 19.31
N TYR A 214 0.35 -4.12 20.21
CA TYR A 214 0.57 -4.02 21.67
C TYR A 214 2.00 -4.42 22.10
N ALA A 215 2.53 -5.49 21.53
CA ALA A 215 3.84 -6.03 21.92
C ALA A 215 5.04 -5.18 21.46
N LYS A 216 4.86 -4.31 20.47
CA LYS A 216 5.97 -3.58 19.84
C LYS A 216 5.83 -2.06 19.90
N VAL A 217 4.63 -1.54 20.18
CA VAL A 217 4.35 -0.09 20.14
C VAL A 217 5.27 0.72 21.06
N GLU A 218 5.57 0.22 22.25
CA GLU A 218 6.48 0.88 23.19
C GLU A 218 7.91 1.00 22.69
N LYS A 219 8.34 0.08 21.79
CA LYS A 219 9.68 0.12 21.20
C LYS A 219 9.89 1.36 20.30
N LEU A 220 8.82 2.02 19.87
CA LEU A 220 8.91 3.26 19.12
C LEU A 220 9.42 4.41 19.99
N THR A 221 9.04 4.47 21.26
CA THR A 221 9.42 5.55 22.20
C THR A 221 10.93 5.70 22.35
N THR A 222 11.65 4.57 22.37
CA THR A 222 13.11 4.53 22.53
C THR A 222 13.85 4.25 21.24
N ASN A 223 13.16 4.33 20.11
CA ASN A 223 13.72 3.99 18.79
C ASN A 223 14.82 5.00 18.40
N ARG A 224 16.03 4.51 18.16
CA ARG A 224 17.22 5.33 17.90
C ARG A 224 17.14 6.13 16.59
N VAL A 225 16.30 5.75 15.65
CA VAL A 225 16.10 6.47 14.38
C VAL A 225 14.97 7.48 14.52
N LEU A 226 13.83 7.07 15.09
CA LEU A 226 12.63 7.91 15.13
C LEU A 226 12.68 8.97 16.21
N LYS A 227 13.33 8.71 17.37
CA LYS A 227 13.36 9.65 18.49
C LYS A 227 14.03 10.99 18.14
N PRO A 228 15.23 11.04 17.53
CA PRO A 228 15.83 12.32 17.13
C PRO A 228 15.01 13.09 16.10
N ILE A 229 14.34 12.37 15.20
CA ILE A 229 13.44 12.98 14.23
C ILE A 229 12.23 13.58 14.97
N ALA A 230 11.62 12.85 15.86
CA ALA A 230 10.47 13.28 16.66
C ALA A 230 10.75 14.56 17.45
N GLU A 231 11.93 14.64 18.06
CA GLU A 231 12.40 15.83 18.81
C GLU A 231 12.47 17.08 17.91
N ARG A 232 13.01 16.96 16.68
CA ARG A 232 13.07 18.08 15.72
C ARG A 232 11.69 18.57 15.29
N TYR A 233 10.76 17.65 15.09
CA TYR A 233 9.39 17.99 14.67
C TYR A 233 8.47 18.35 15.86
N GLN A 234 8.94 18.27 17.09
CA GLN A 234 8.14 18.43 18.31
C GLN A 234 6.91 17.52 18.31
N ARG A 235 7.13 16.25 17.91
CA ARG A 235 6.11 15.20 17.79
C ARG A 235 6.57 13.94 18.52
N SER A 236 5.65 13.01 18.71
CA SER A 236 5.98 11.71 19.26
C SER A 236 6.64 10.79 18.20
N PRO A 237 7.50 9.84 18.60
CA PRO A 237 8.00 8.81 17.70
C PRO A 237 6.90 7.98 17.00
N HIS A 238 5.72 7.88 17.62
CA HIS A 238 4.55 7.21 17.07
C HIS A 238 3.97 8.00 15.87
N GLU A 239 3.86 9.33 15.98
CA GLU A 239 3.43 10.20 14.90
C GLU A 239 4.43 10.16 13.72
N ILE A 240 5.74 10.16 14.00
CA ILE A 240 6.77 9.99 12.96
C ILE A 240 6.62 8.64 12.26
N ALA A 241 6.45 7.56 13.03
CA ALA A 241 6.29 6.21 12.47
C ALA A 241 5.04 6.10 11.58
N LEU A 242 3.92 6.68 12.02
CA LEU A 242 2.68 6.68 11.24
C LEU A 242 2.79 7.56 9.99
N ALA A 243 3.39 8.74 10.10
CA ALA A 243 3.65 9.62 8.97
C ALA A 243 4.57 8.96 7.92
N ALA A 244 5.61 8.26 8.36
CA ALA A 244 6.49 7.51 7.48
C ALA A 244 5.74 6.37 6.76
N LEU A 245 4.90 5.62 7.47
CA LEU A 245 4.07 4.57 6.88
C LEU A 245 3.11 5.14 5.82
N LEU A 246 2.43 6.24 6.13
CA LEU A 246 1.55 6.95 5.20
C LEU A 246 2.28 7.48 3.97
N GLN A 247 3.55 7.84 4.09
CA GLN A 247 4.36 8.36 2.98
C GLN A 247 5.10 7.27 2.21
N ALA A 248 5.04 6.02 2.66
CA ALA A 248 5.68 4.89 1.97
C ALA A 248 4.93 4.51 0.68
N ASP A 249 3.59 4.47 0.72
CA ASP A 249 2.76 4.15 -0.44
C ASP A 249 1.37 4.77 -0.33
N ALA A 250 0.80 5.19 -1.47
CA ALA A 250 -0.52 5.83 -1.55
C ALA A 250 -1.68 4.88 -1.21
N ARG A 251 -1.50 3.58 -1.41
CA ARG A 251 -2.52 2.55 -1.16
C ARG A 251 -2.65 2.18 0.31
N ILE A 252 -1.67 2.52 1.13
CA ILE A 252 -1.71 2.20 2.56
C ILE A 252 -2.75 3.05 3.27
N ILE A 253 -3.68 2.36 3.93
CA ILE A 253 -4.66 2.93 4.86
C ILE A 253 -4.39 2.30 6.23
N PRO A 254 -3.71 2.99 7.14
CA PRO A 254 -3.48 2.48 8.49
C PRO A 254 -4.79 2.34 9.27
N LEU A 255 -4.99 1.19 9.91
CA LEU A 255 -6.08 0.95 10.85
C LEU A 255 -5.58 1.23 12.27
N ILE A 256 -5.89 2.41 12.78
CA ILE A 256 -5.47 2.82 14.13
C ILE A 256 -6.33 2.14 15.18
N GLY A 257 -5.70 1.52 16.19
CA GLY A 257 -6.37 0.92 17.34
C GLY A 257 -6.20 1.85 18.56
N ALA A 258 -7.24 2.54 18.96
CA ALA A 258 -7.20 3.48 20.08
C ALA A 258 -8.26 3.16 21.14
N THR A 259 -7.93 3.42 22.39
CA THR A 259 -8.85 3.38 23.52
C THR A 259 -9.03 4.77 24.17
N GLN A 260 -8.37 5.78 23.60
CA GLN A 260 -8.39 7.17 24.07
C GLN A 260 -8.48 8.13 22.88
N CYS A 261 -9.24 9.19 23.03
CA CYS A 261 -9.40 10.24 22.02
C CYS A 261 -8.06 10.93 21.67
N SER A 262 -7.17 11.12 22.65
CA SER A 262 -5.82 11.67 22.42
C SER A 262 -4.98 10.86 21.44
N SER A 263 -5.10 9.53 21.46
CA SER A 263 -4.40 8.65 20.52
C SER A 263 -4.93 8.81 19.09
N ILE A 264 -6.23 9.04 18.94
CA ILE A 264 -6.84 9.36 17.62
C ILE A 264 -6.36 10.71 17.13
N ALA A 265 -6.38 11.75 17.99
CA ALA A 265 -5.91 13.09 17.63
C ALA A 265 -4.44 13.07 17.18
N SER A 266 -3.57 12.36 17.89
CA SER A 266 -2.17 12.15 17.52
C SER A 266 -2.05 11.47 16.15
N SER A 267 -2.84 10.42 15.89
CA SER A 267 -2.83 9.71 14.62
C SER A 267 -3.31 10.57 13.45
N ILE A 268 -4.33 11.40 13.65
CA ILE A 268 -4.80 12.38 12.66
C ILE A 268 -3.73 13.45 12.41
N GLY A 269 -3.04 13.92 13.46
CA GLY A 269 -1.92 14.83 13.34
C GLY A 269 -0.78 14.31 12.45
N ALA A 270 -0.56 13.00 12.44
CA ALA A 270 0.45 12.37 11.58
C ALA A 270 0.13 12.45 10.08
N LEU A 271 -1.16 12.58 9.68
CA LEU A 271 -1.56 12.73 8.28
C LEU A 271 -0.91 13.95 7.61
N SER A 272 -0.86 15.07 8.31
CA SER A 272 -0.35 16.33 7.80
C SER A 272 1.12 16.59 8.13
N LEU A 273 1.83 15.63 8.73
CA LEU A 273 3.22 15.78 9.13
C LEU A 273 4.16 15.61 7.91
N PRO A 274 4.77 16.68 7.40
CA PRO A 274 5.66 16.59 6.26
C PRO A 274 7.05 16.16 6.74
N LEU A 275 7.40 14.89 6.56
CA LEU A 275 8.78 14.46 6.75
C LEU A 275 9.64 14.98 5.60
N ASP A 276 10.76 15.61 5.90
CA ASP A 276 11.69 16.05 4.88
C ASP A 276 12.40 14.87 4.18
N VAL A 277 13.09 15.18 3.08
CA VAL A 277 13.73 14.14 2.26
C VAL A 277 14.84 13.43 3.02
N SER A 278 15.57 14.14 3.89
CA SER A 278 16.69 13.58 4.66
C SER A 278 16.16 12.58 5.70
N ASP A 279 15.11 12.93 6.42
CA ASP A 279 14.49 12.09 7.42
C ASP A 279 13.84 10.85 6.80
N LYS A 280 13.13 11.03 5.68
CA LYS A 280 12.61 9.89 4.91
C LYS A 280 13.71 8.94 4.48
N THR A 281 14.82 9.47 3.96
CA THR A 281 15.95 8.65 3.53
C THR A 281 16.52 7.82 4.68
N VAL A 282 16.69 8.42 5.87
CA VAL A 282 17.18 7.71 7.06
C VAL A 282 16.19 6.61 7.50
N ILE A 283 14.89 6.91 7.47
CA ILE A 283 13.83 5.94 7.79
C ILE A 283 13.82 4.81 6.76
N ASP A 284 13.87 5.13 5.47
CA ASP A 284 13.81 4.15 4.37
C ASP A 284 15.04 3.23 4.33
N ILE A 285 16.21 3.72 4.66
CA ILE A 285 17.43 2.89 4.81
C ILE A 285 17.23 1.84 5.91
N LYS A 286 16.60 2.20 7.03
CA LYS A 286 16.39 1.29 8.15
C LYS A 286 15.14 0.43 8.02
N TYR A 287 14.09 0.97 7.42
CA TYR A 287 12.75 0.40 7.39
C TYR A 287 12.18 0.35 5.97
N SER A 288 12.97 -0.10 5.00
CA SER A 288 12.54 -0.23 3.61
C SER A 288 11.27 -1.09 3.48
N PHE A 289 10.33 -0.65 2.68
CA PHE A 289 9.15 -1.40 2.22
C PHE A 289 9.36 -1.99 0.81
N THR A 290 10.60 -1.99 0.33
CA THR A 290 10.92 -2.57 -0.98
C THR A 290 10.71 -4.08 -0.92
N PRO A 291 9.94 -4.65 -1.84
CA PRO A 291 9.73 -6.09 -1.89
C PRO A 291 11.02 -6.82 -2.28
N ASP A 292 11.18 -8.03 -1.75
CA ASP A 292 12.30 -8.91 -2.11
C ASP A 292 12.22 -9.28 -3.61
N PRO A 293 13.34 -9.38 -4.32
CA PRO A 293 13.38 -9.71 -5.75
C PRO A 293 12.63 -10.99 -6.11
N ASP A 294 12.77 -12.04 -5.29
CA ASP A 294 12.08 -13.32 -5.50
C ASP A 294 10.57 -13.20 -5.28
N ALA A 295 10.14 -12.42 -4.29
CA ALA A 295 8.74 -12.12 -4.06
C ALA A 295 8.15 -11.37 -5.26
N VAL A 296 8.86 -10.41 -5.83
CA VAL A 296 8.44 -9.70 -7.05
C VAL A 296 8.28 -10.65 -8.22
N ALA A 297 9.23 -11.56 -8.43
CA ALA A 297 9.18 -12.53 -9.51
C ALA A 297 7.97 -13.48 -9.39
N SER A 298 7.55 -13.82 -8.15
CA SER A 298 6.38 -14.67 -7.90
C SER A 298 5.04 -13.96 -8.07
N ILE A 299 5.01 -12.62 -7.93
CA ILE A 299 3.78 -11.81 -7.97
C ILE A 299 3.49 -11.31 -9.38
N LEU A 300 4.52 -10.87 -10.09
CA LEU A 300 4.34 -10.49 -11.48
C LEU A 300 3.86 -11.71 -12.27
N PRO A 301 2.76 -11.60 -13.04
CA PRO A 301 2.32 -12.71 -13.88
C PRO A 301 3.48 -13.19 -14.73
N GLN A 302 3.67 -14.52 -14.80
CA GLN A 302 4.65 -15.15 -15.69
C GLN A 302 4.38 -14.92 -17.18
N ALA A 303 3.39 -14.09 -17.50
CA ALA A 303 3.04 -13.63 -18.83
C ALA A 303 3.72 -12.30 -19.21
N ILE A 304 4.99 -12.11 -18.85
CA ILE A 304 5.88 -11.44 -19.78
C ILE A 304 6.27 -12.56 -20.74
N PRO A 305 5.89 -12.50 -22.03
CA PRO A 305 6.37 -13.47 -22.98
C PRO A 305 7.87 -13.58 -22.83
N THR A 306 8.40 -14.81 -22.79
CA THR A 306 9.81 -15.15 -22.68
C THR A 306 10.60 -14.68 -23.92
N THR A 307 10.29 -13.54 -24.46
CA THR A 307 11.05 -12.76 -25.44
C THR A 307 11.79 -11.59 -24.81
N LEU A 308 11.92 -11.54 -23.48
CA LEU A 308 13.09 -10.94 -22.89
C LEU A 308 14.26 -11.90 -23.27
N ARG A 309 14.74 -11.79 -24.51
CA ARG A 309 16.11 -12.17 -24.81
C ARG A 309 16.93 -11.57 -23.67
N THR A 310 17.71 -12.41 -22.99
CA THR A 310 18.85 -11.99 -22.18
C THR A 310 19.73 -11.18 -23.12
N LEU A 311 19.43 -9.90 -23.25
CA LEU A 311 20.30 -8.97 -23.96
C LEU A 311 21.48 -8.82 -23.04
N GLU A 312 22.66 -9.11 -23.57
CA GLU A 312 23.93 -8.84 -22.93
C GLU A 312 23.87 -7.49 -22.20
N PRO A 313 24.38 -7.37 -20.98
CA PRO A 313 24.24 -6.17 -20.14
C PRO A 313 24.68 -4.85 -20.81
N ASN A 314 25.41 -4.93 -21.94
CA ASN A 314 25.97 -3.82 -22.69
C ASN A 314 25.56 -3.80 -24.17
N ALA A 315 24.47 -4.44 -24.57
CA ALA A 315 24.00 -4.31 -25.94
C ALA A 315 23.64 -2.85 -26.23
N GLY A 316 24.33 -2.24 -27.19
CA GLY A 316 24.07 -0.90 -27.68
C GLY A 316 22.69 -0.74 -28.35
N PRO A 317 22.46 0.36 -29.09
CA PRO A 317 21.21 0.58 -29.86
C PRO A 317 20.93 -0.60 -30.80
N SER A 318 19.64 -0.92 -30.97
CA SER A 318 19.11 -1.99 -31.81
C SER A 318 18.26 -1.42 -32.93
N ASP A 319 18.17 -2.11 -34.06
CA ASP A 319 17.25 -1.77 -35.13
C ASP A 319 15.81 -2.30 -34.89
N LEU A 320 15.64 -3.10 -33.84
CA LEU A 320 14.34 -3.64 -33.46
C LEU A 320 13.51 -2.64 -32.63
N PRO A 321 12.16 -2.72 -32.72
CA PRO A 321 11.29 -1.95 -31.81
C PRO A 321 11.63 -2.22 -30.36
N GLU A 322 11.93 -1.17 -29.59
CA GLU A 322 12.13 -1.27 -28.15
C GLU A 322 12.00 0.08 -27.44
N VAL A 323 11.60 0.03 -26.18
CA VAL A 323 11.66 1.15 -25.25
C VAL A 323 12.82 0.92 -24.28
N VAL A 324 13.78 1.84 -24.21
CA VAL A 324 14.97 1.71 -23.37
C VAL A 324 14.89 2.69 -22.20
N ILE A 325 14.96 2.18 -20.97
CA ILE A 325 15.07 2.99 -19.74
C ILE A 325 16.53 3.02 -19.34
N VAL A 326 17.16 4.19 -19.44
CA VAL A 326 18.56 4.38 -18.99
C VAL A 326 18.57 4.86 -17.54
N MET A 327 19.21 4.08 -16.66
CA MET A 327 19.27 4.30 -15.23
C MET A 327 20.70 4.47 -14.74
N GLY A 328 20.87 5.21 -13.66
CA GLY A 328 22.15 5.44 -12.98
C GLY A 328 22.10 6.69 -12.11
N ILE A 329 23.01 6.78 -11.17
CA ILE A 329 23.15 7.97 -10.30
C ILE A 329 23.52 9.21 -11.11
N GLN A 330 23.37 10.39 -10.51
CA GLN A 330 23.82 11.64 -11.14
C GLN A 330 25.34 11.57 -11.38
N GLY A 331 25.79 11.94 -12.59
CA GLY A 331 27.20 11.83 -12.97
C GLY A 331 27.62 10.45 -13.50
N ALA A 332 26.74 9.46 -13.58
CA ALA A 332 27.05 8.11 -14.07
C ALA A 332 27.32 8.01 -15.58
N GLY A 333 27.17 9.08 -16.37
CA GLY A 333 27.39 9.04 -17.83
C GLY A 333 26.12 8.76 -18.65
N LYS A 334 24.91 8.84 -18.05
CA LYS A 334 23.64 8.61 -18.76
C LYS A 334 23.49 9.38 -20.08
N THR A 335 23.85 10.64 -20.08
CA THR A 335 23.71 11.53 -21.26
C THR A 335 24.55 11.06 -22.44
N GLU A 336 25.75 10.50 -22.21
CA GLU A 336 26.61 9.97 -23.25
C GLU A 336 26.00 8.69 -23.87
N LEU A 337 25.55 7.77 -23.01
CA LEU A 337 24.88 6.55 -23.46
C LEU A 337 23.61 6.87 -24.24
N VAL A 338 22.75 7.75 -23.75
CA VAL A 338 21.54 8.20 -24.44
C VAL A 338 21.87 8.86 -25.78
N GLY A 339 22.97 9.61 -25.87
CA GLY A 339 23.47 10.16 -27.11
C GLY A 339 23.74 9.12 -28.20
N SER A 340 24.18 7.91 -27.83
CA SER A 340 24.33 6.80 -28.78
C SER A 340 23.01 6.30 -29.32
N TYR A 341 21.97 6.20 -28.48
CA TYR A 341 20.61 5.82 -28.92
C TYR A 341 19.97 6.84 -29.83
N THR A 342 20.07 8.13 -29.50
CA THR A 342 19.50 9.21 -30.35
C THR A 342 20.16 9.27 -31.73
N LYS A 343 21.47 9.02 -31.83
CA LYS A 343 22.19 8.90 -33.10
C LYS A 343 21.69 7.72 -33.96
N HIS A 344 21.13 6.70 -33.32
CA HIS A 344 20.53 5.52 -34.00
C HIS A 344 19.01 5.68 -34.22
N GLY A 345 18.47 6.90 -34.10
CA GLY A 345 17.08 7.21 -34.44
C GLY A 345 16.06 6.90 -33.34
N TYR A 346 16.48 6.76 -32.07
CA TYR A 346 15.55 6.67 -30.96
C TYR A 346 14.98 8.04 -30.59
N ALA A 347 13.68 8.13 -30.40
CA ALA A 347 13.05 9.30 -29.80
C ALA A 347 13.45 9.38 -28.32
N ARG A 348 13.90 10.54 -27.87
CA ARG A 348 14.31 10.74 -26.49
C ARG A 348 13.20 11.38 -25.67
N LEU A 349 12.93 10.82 -24.49
CA LEU A 349 12.08 11.40 -23.47
C LEU A 349 12.90 11.72 -22.22
N ASN A 350 13.02 13.00 -21.89
CA ASN A 350 13.74 13.51 -20.73
C ASN A 350 12.86 14.52 -20.00
N ARG A 351 12.60 14.28 -18.70
CA ARG A 351 11.77 15.17 -17.88
C ARG A 351 12.39 16.55 -17.70
N ASP A 352 13.70 16.63 -17.55
CA ASP A 352 14.39 17.89 -17.28
C ASP A 352 14.34 18.85 -18.49
N GLU A 353 14.18 18.29 -19.69
CA GLU A 353 13.97 19.05 -20.94
C GLU A 353 12.49 19.33 -21.22
N LEU A 354 11.62 18.37 -20.93
CA LEU A 354 10.20 18.45 -21.28
C LEU A 354 9.32 19.05 -20.19
N GLY A 355 9.87 19.19 -18.97
CA GLY A 355 9.13 19.62 -17.78
C GLY A 355 8.13 18.59 -17.26
N GLY A 356 7.50 18.86 -16.13
CA GLY A 356 6.46 18.01 -15.56
C GLY A 356 6.97 16.91 -14.62
N LYS A 357 6.11 15.92 -14.35
CA LYS A 357 6.39 14.75 -13.51
C LYS A 357 6.84 13.56 -14.36
N LEU A 358 7.41 12.53 -13.74
CA LEU A 358 7.73 11.26 -14.42
C LEU A 358 6.49 10.58 -15.02
N GLU A 359 5.33 10.76 -14.41
CA GLU A 359 4.05 10.24 -14.89
C GLU A 359 3.62 10.88 -16.22
N ASP A 360 3.96 12.15 -16.45
CA ASP A 360 3.66 12.87 -17.69
C ASP A 360 4.45 12.28 -18.88
N LEU A 361 5.61 11.69 -18.60
CA LEU A 361 6.37 10.97 -19.64
C LEU A 361 5.69 9.70 -20.09
N ASN A 362 4.87 9.05 -19.25
CA ASN A 362 4.09 7.88 -19.66
C ASN A 362 3.03 8.26 -20.70
N VAL A 363 2.39 9.42 -20.55
CA VAL A 363 1.43 9.94 -21.53
C VAL A 363 2.12 10.25 -22.86
N ARG A 364 3.28 10.90 -22.79
CA ARG A 364 4.08 11.21 -24.01
C ARG A 364 4.60 9.96 -24.69
N LEU A 365 5.04 8.96 -23.93
CA LEU A 365 5.43 7.66 -24.45
C LEU A 365 4.26 6.98 -25.18
N ALA A 366 3.08 6.96 -24.57
CA ALA A 366 1.88 6.40 -25.18
C ALA A 366 1.55 7.09 -26.52
N THR A 367 1.66 8.42 -26.56
CA THR A 367 1.44 9.21 -27.78
C THR A 367 2.45 8.85 -28.90
N LEU A 368 3.74 8.74 -28.55
CA LEU A 368 4.78 8.36 -29.51
C LEU A 368 4.56 6.96 -30.07
N LEU A 369 4.26 5.99 -29.22
CA LEU A 369 4.03 4.61 -29.62
C LEU A 369 2.75 4.49 -30.49
N ALA A 370 1.68 5.21 -30.15
CA ALA A 370 0.46 5.28 -30.97
C ALA A 370 0.69 5.93 -32.33
N ALA A 371 1.64 6.87 -32.44
CA ALA A 371 2.06 7.50 -33.69
C ALA A 371 3.03 6.64 -34.52
N GLY A 372 3.31 5.40 -34.10
CA GLY A 372 4.19 4.47 -34.83
C GLY A 372 5.70 4.62 -34.50
N THR A 373 6.08 5.45 -33.52
CA THR A 373 7.47 5.57 -33.07
C THR A 373 7.77 4.38 -32.13
N THR A 374 8.44 3.36 -32.63
CA THR A 374 8.66 2.11 -31.89
C THR A 374 10.02 2.03 -31.19
N ARG A 375 10.92 3.00 -31.38
CA ARG A 375 12.22 3.09 -30.74
C ARG A 375 12.31 4.36 -29.88
N VAL A 376 12.25 4.18 -28.55
CA VAL A 376 12.22 5.31 -27.60
C VAL A 376 13.23 5.06 -26.47
N VAL A 377 14.00 6.09 -26.11
CA VAL A 377 14.91 6.05 -24.96
C VAL A 377 14.47 7.07 -23.90
N LEU A 378 14.32 6.60 -22.66
CA LEU A 378 13.97 7.43 -21.50
C LEU A 378 15.25 7.70 -20.68
N ASP A 379 15.59 8.98 -20.59
CA ASP A 379 16.78 9.51 -19.89
C ASP A 379 16.36 10.24 -18.61
N ASN A 380 16.12 9.48 -17.55
CA ASN A 380 15.74 10.05 -16.27
C ASN A 380 16.28 9.19 -15.12
N THR A 381 16.22 9.74 -13.91
CA THR A 381 16.48 8.96 -12.72
C THR A 381 15.23 8.14 -12.38
N TYR A 382 15.28 6.84 -12.60
CA TYR A 382 14.24 5.87 -12.24
C TYR A 382 14.71 5.03 -11.05
N PRO A 383 14.71 5.58 -9.82
CA PRO A 383 15.37 4.95 -8.68
C PRO A 383 14.65 3.70 -8.19
N THR A 384 13.35 3.59 -8.45
CA THR A 384 12.52 2.48 -7.96
C THR A 384 11.86 1.74 -9.11
N ARG A 385 11.44 0.49 -8.87
CA ARG A 385 10.63 -0.27 -9.83
C ARG A 385 9.28 0.41 -10.09
N VAL A 386 8.68 1.03 -9.07
CA VAL A 386 7.41 1.77 -9.20
C VAL A 386 7.56 2.91 -10.22
N SER A 387 8.68 3.65 -10.17
CA SER A 387 8.94 4.72 -11.14
C SER A 387 9.06 4.21 -12.58
N ARG A 388 9.41 2.94 -12.80
CA ARG A 388 9.53 2.30 -14.12
C ARG A 388 8.24 1.60 -14.56
N ALA A 389 7.39 1.19 -13.62
CA ALA A 389 6.19 0.40 -13.89
C ALA A 389 5.24 1.06 -14.90
N GLY A 390 5.11 2.40 -14.82
CA GLY A 390 4.32 3.18 -15.78
C GLY A 390 4.83 3.04 -17.21
N VAL A 391 6.14 3.17 -17.42
CA VAL A 391 6.80 3.01 -18.73
C VAL A 391 6.60 1.59 -19.28
N VAL A 392 6.84 0.58 -18.42
CA VAL A 392 6.68 -0.84 -18.79
C VAL A 392 5.24 -1.14 -19.21
N ARG A 393 4.26 -0.63 -18.48
CA ARG A 393 2.83 -0.81 -18.78
C ARG A 393 2.46 -0.22 -20.15
N VAL A 394 2.87 1.03 -20.40
CA VAL A 394 2.57 1.73 -21.64
C VAL A 394 3.21 1.03 -22.83
N ALA A 395 4.47 0.63 -22.72
CA ALA A 395 5.16 -0.09 -23.80
C ALA A 395 4.53 -1.47 -24.06
N HIS A 396 4.17 -2.20 -23.00
CA HIS A 396 3.50 -3.50 -23.13
C HIS A 396 2.13 -3.38 -23.79
N GLN A 397 1.33 -2.37 -23.45
CA GLN A 397 0.04 -2.10 -24.12
C GLN A 397 0.20 -1.83 -25.62
N ALA A 398 1.34 -1.26 -26.01
CA ALA A 398 1.67 -1.02 -27.41
C ALA A 398 2.38 -2.21 -28.11
N GLY A 399 2.60 -3.33 -27.39
CA GLY A 399 3.31 -4.49 -27.93
C GLY A 399 4.81 -4.28 -28.15
N VAL A 400 5.41 -3.26 -27.52
CA VAL A 400 6.83 -2.93 -27.69
C VAL A 400 7.62 -3.40 -26.46
N PRO A 401 8.71 -4.18 -26.65
CA PRO A 401 9.54 -4.67 -25.56
C PRO A 401 10.26 -3.53 -24.83
N VAL A 402 10.51 -3.72 -23.53
CA VAL A 402 11.23 -2.74 -22.68
C VAL A 402 12.54 -3.32 -22.23
N ARG A 403 13.59 -2.54 -22.33
CA ARG A 403 14.92 -2.84 -21.82
C ARG A 403 15.35 -1.79 -20.81
N CYS A 404 15.94 -2.23 -19.68
CA CYS A 404 16.55 -1.36 -18.68
C CYS A 404 18.06 -1.41 -18.80
N CYS A 405 18.70 -0.29 -19.05
CA CYS A 405 20.16 -0.15 -19.03
C CYS A 405 20.58 0.48 -17.70
N TRP A 406 21.33 -0.26 -16.89
CA TRP A 406 21.90 0.24 -15.65
C TRP A 406 23.34 0.65 -15.87
N ILE A 407 23.67 1.89 -15.55
CA ILE A 407 25.07 2.37 -15.57
C ILE A 407 25.62 2.26 -14.15
N ASP A 408 26.49 1.28 -13.93
CA ASP A 408 27.14 0.99 -12.66
C ASP A 408 28.46 1.78 -12.55
N THR A 409 28.34 3.10 -12.40
CA THR A 409 29.51 3.95 -12.18
C THR A 409 29.79 4.05 -10.69
N PRO A 410 31.02 3.75 -10.22
CA PRO A 410 31.39 3.92 -8.83
C PRO A 410 31.08 5.33 -8.33
N ILE A 411 30.56 5.42 -7.09
CA ILE A 411 30.05 6.69 -6.54
C ILE A 411 31.11 7.81 -6.52
N HIS A 412 32.38 7.47 -6.33
CA HIS A 412 33.47 8.45 -6.35
C HIS A 412 33.73 9.01 -7.75
N GLU A 413 33.63 8.18 -8.79
CA GLU A 413 33.72 8.62 -10.19
C GLU A 413 32.53 9.47 -10.60
N ALA A 414 31.33 9.04 -10.25
CA ALA A 414 30.12 9.80 -10.49
C ALA A 414 30.17 11.19 -9.83
N ARG A 415 30.63 11.26 -8.57
CA ARG A 415 30.87 12.54 -7.87
C ARG A 415 31.89 13.40 -8.58
N ARG A 416 33.01 12.83 -9.00
CA ARG A 416 34.02 13.51 -9.78
C ARG A 416 33.45 14.12 -11.07
N ASN A 417 32.66 13.35 -11.80
CA ASN A 417 32.02 13.79 -13.04
C ASN A 417 31.05 14.94 -12.80
N VAL A 418 30.30 14.93 -11.68
CA VAL A 418 29.42 16.06 -11.31
C VAL A 418 30.24 17.30 -11.02
N VAL A 419 31.32 17.19 -10.25
CA VAL A 419 32.22 18.32 -9.93
C VAL A 419 32.81 18.90 -11.19
N LEU A 420 33.38 18.07 -12.07
CA LEU A 420 34.00 18.51 -13.32
C LEU A 420 32.98 19.23 -14.24
N ARG A 421 31.77 18.69 -14.35
CA ARG A 421 30.70 19.33 -15.13
C ARG A 421 30.24 20.66 -14.52
N THR A 422 30.18 20.75 -13.18
CA THR A 422 29.80 21.97 -12.49
C THR A 422 30.88 23.05 -12.69
N LEU A 423 32.15 22.68 -12.58
CA LEU A 423 33.27 23.59 -12.86
C LEU A 423 33.25 24.07 -14.31
N ALA A 424 33.06 23.17 -15.29
CA ALA A 424 33.01 23.54 -16.71
C ALA A 424 31.82 24.45 -17.04
N ARG A 425 30.70 24.36 -16.29
CA ARG A 425 29.49 25.15 -16.56
C ARG A 425 29.48 26.49 -15.85
N TYR A 426 30.05 26.59 -14.66
CA TYR A 426 29.91 27.76 -13.78
C TYR A 426 31.25 28.38 -13.38
N GLU A 427 32.37 27.82 -13.83
CA GLU A 427 33.76 28.22 -13.47
C GLU A 427 34.02 28.21 -11.94
N ARG A 428 33.12 27.60 -11.17
CA ARG A 428 33.21 27.46 -9.71
C ARG A 428 32.44 26.27 -9.19
N LEU A 429 32.81 25.76 -8.01
CA LEU A 429 32.00 24.78 -7.27
C LEU A 429 30.83 25.51 -6.60
N LEU A 430 29.63 24.90 -6.68
CA LEU A 430 28.51 25.32 -5.87
C LEU A 430 28.85 24.94 -4.42
N GLY A 431 28.75 25.89 -3.49
CA GLY A 431 28.90 25.63 -2.07
C GLY A 431 27.82 24.67 -1.57
N PRO A 432 27.96 24.10 -0.34
CA PRO A 432 26.93 23.31 0.26
C PRO A 432 25.65 24.13 0.40
N SER A 433 24.57 23.63 -0.17
CA SER A 433 23.21 24.20 -0.05
C SER A 433 22.55 23.69 1.19
#